data_f477ed9448dad19be5618a26e0314e6d
#
_entry.id   f477ed9448dad19be5618a26e0314e6d
#
_cell.length_a   1.000
_cell.length_b   1.000
_cell.length_c   1.000
_cell.angle_alpha   90.00
_cell.angle_beta   90.00
_cell.angle_gamma   90.00
#
_symmetry.space_group_name_H-M   'P 1'
#
loop_
_entity.id
_entity.type
_entity.pdbx_description
1 polymer ?
#
loop_
_entity_poly.entity_id
_entity_poly.type
_entity_poly.pdbx_seq_one_letter_code
_entity_poly.pdbx_strand_id
1 'polypeptide(L)'
;RPLVSEQARELLAALAPPYDLMARWQLYTGLRISELLRLGTSDIGDIDPRSAPATPHRAIEVIRKGRKPGYVVVPASLLDETDGYVSGHRLAWLARARRRGRTATPKALFINARGSAVGKNAYQRAVSQAGRVCGFKATTHLLRATFACMMLARLEQLAARGAQVNPLLVVKVLLGHERIETTDGYVRAVAVDPSVLKDALDTLLDQTSAP
;
A
#
# COMPACT_ATOMS: atom_id res chain seq x y z
N ARG A 1 -10.87 16.00 -5.23
CA ARG A 1 -10.04 16.47 -4.12
C ARG A 1 -9.51 15.27 -3.34
N PRO A 2 -8.21 15.19 -3.00
CA PRO A 2 -7.65 14.16 -2.13
C PRO A 2 -8.35 14.13 -0.77
N LEU A 3 -8.31 12.99 -0.08
CA LEU A 3 -8.83 12.87 1.27
C LEU A 3 -7.93 13.66 2.23
N VAL A 4 -8.53 14.29 3.23
CA VAL A 4 -7.78 14.76 4.40
C VAL A 4 -7.54 13.58 5.36
N SER A 5 -6.59 13.71 6.28
CA SER A 5 -6.17 12.61 7.17
C SER A 5 -7.34 12.00 7.95
N GLU A 6 -8.27 12.81 8.43
CA GLU A 6 -9.47 12.34 9.13
C GLU A 6 -10.37 11.49 8.24
N GLN A 7 -10.67 11.96 7.03
CA GLN A 7 -11.44 11.19 6.06
C GLN A 7 -10.77 9.86 5.68
N ALA A 8 -9.43 9.84 5.61
CA ALA A 8 -8.70 8.61 5.36
C ALA A 8 -8.86 7.63 6.53
N ARG A 9 -8.77 8.08 7.78
CA ARG A 9 -9.00 7.26 8.99
C ARG A 9 -10.43 6.72 9.05
N GLU A 10 -11.42 7.57 8.85
CA GLU A 10 -12.84 7.15 8.82
C GLU A 10 -13.10 6.10 7.74
N LEU A 11 -12.55 6.33 6.53
CA LEU A 11 -12.69 5.37 5.43
C LEU A 11 -12.07 4.01 5.77
N LEU A 12 -10.87 4.00 6.34
CA LEU A 12 -10.19 2.76 6.75
C LEU A 12 -10.99 2.03 7.84
N ALA A 13 -11.51 2.74 8.82
CA ALA A 13 -12.33 2.16 9.89
C ALA A 13 -13.68 1.60 9.38
N ALA A 14 -14.23 2.16 8.30
CA ALA A 14 -15.46 1.68 7.69
C ALA A 14 -15.27 0.47 6.75
N LEU A 15 -14.03 0.09 6.46
CA LEU A 15 -13.72 -1.05 5.58
C LEU A 15 -13.49 -2.31 6.39
N ALA A 16 -14.10 -3.42 5.98
CA ALA A 16 -13.84 -4.75 6.55
C ALA A 16 -12.66 -5.44 5.83
N PRO A 17 -11.97 -6.40 6.49
CA PRO A 17 -10.94 -7.21 5.84
C PRO A 17 -11.46 -7.93 4.57
N PRO A 18 -10.65 -8.02 3.51
CA PRO A 18 -9.28 -7.52 3.39
C PRO A 18 -9.21 -6.08 2.83
N TYR A 19 -10.34 -5.39 2.68
CA TYR A 19 -10.44 -4.13 1.94
C TYR A 19 -9.79 -2.97 2.71
N ASP A 20 -9.81 -2.99 4.03
CA ASP A 20 -9.10 -2.06 4.91
C ASP A 20 -7.58 -2.11 4.67
N LEU A 21 -6.99 -3.29 4.73
CA LEU A 21 -5.58 -3.50 4.45
C LEU A 21 -5.22 -3.14 2.99
N MET A 22 -6.07 -3.48 2.02
CA MET A 22 -5.89 -3.09 0.62
C MET A 22 -5.88 -1.57 0.45
N ALA A 23 -6.74 -0.86 1.19
CA ALA A 23 -6.79 0.60 1.16
C ALA A 23 -5.55 1.22 1.82
N ARG A 24 -5.04 0.65 2.93
CA ARG A 24 -3.76 1.04 3.54
C ARG A 24 -2.60 0.87 2.56
N TRP A 25 -2.53 -0.26 1.86
CA TRP A 25 -1.53 -0.46 0.81
C TRP A 25 -1.56 0.65 -0.24
N GLN A 26 -2.73 1.08 -0.70
CA GLN A 26 -2.82 2.17 -1.67
C GLN A 26 -2.46 3.54 -1.07
N LEU A 27 -2.87 3.81 0.17
CA LEU A 27 -2.59 5.07 0.86
C LEU A 27 -1.11 5.23 1.23
N TYR A 28 -0.37 4.14 1.47
CA TYR A 28 1.03 4.21 1.92
C TYR A 28 2.05 3.93 0.82
N THR A 29 1.63 3.34 -0.30
CA THR A 29 2.53 2.98 -1.39
C THR A 29 2.17 3.62 -2.73
N GLY A 30 0.98 4.18 -2.82
CA GLY A 30 0.46 4.74 -4.07
C GLY A 30 0.23 3.73 -5.19
N LEU A 31 0.16 2.43 -4.92
CA LEU A 31 -0.09 1.38 -5.93
C LEU A 31 -1.38 1.63 -6.70
N ARG A 32 -1.36 1.36 -8.02
CA ARG A 32 -2.59 1.26 -8.80
C ARG A 32 -3.36 0.01 -8.38
N ILE A 33 -4.68 0.05 -8.48
CA ILE A 33 -5.54 -1.11 -8.17
C ILE A 33 -5.08 -2.40 -8.89
N SER A 34 -4.67 -2.28 -10.15
CA SER A 34 -4.18 -3.43 -10.92
C SER A 34 -2.83 -3.96 -10.45
N GLU A 35 -1.98 -3.12 -9.88
CA GLU A 35 -0.70 -3.48 -9.28
C GLU A 35 -0.94 -4.18 -7.94
N LEU A 36 -1.78 -3.58 -7.09
CA LEU A 36 -2.19 -4.14 -5.80
C LEU A 36 -2.80 -5.54 -5.93
N LEU A 37 -3.70 -5.74 -6.90
CA LEU A 37 -4.37 -7.02 -7.11
C LEU A 37 -3.47 -8.11 -7.69
N ARG A 38 -2.30 -7.77 -8.20
CA ARG A 38 -1.29 -8.72 -8.67
C ARG A 38 -0.33 -9.18 -7.58
N LEU A 39 -0.29 -8.49 -6.45
CA LEU A 39 0.56 -8.92 -5.34
C LEU A 39 0.22 -10.34 -4.94
N GLY A 40 1.24 -11.17 -4.90
CA GLY A 40 1.20 -12.53 -4.38
C GLY A 40 1.77 -12.61 -2.97
N THR A 41 1.51 -13.70 -2.28
CA THR A 41 2.15 -13.96 -0.98
C THR A 41 3.67 -14.09 -1.10
N SER A 42 4.17 -14.59 -2.26
CA SER A 42 5.61 -14.68 -2.54
C SER A 42 6.30 -13.33 -2.68
N ASP A 43 5.57 -12.28 -3.08
CA ASP A 43 6.16 -10.96 -3.31
C ASP A 43 6.47 -10.23 -1.99
N ILE A 44 5.74 -10.61 -0.94
CA ILE A 44 5.96 -10.08 0.41
C ILE A 44 7.18 -10.76 1.07
N GLY A 45 7.46 -12.02 0.67
CA GLY A 45 8.53 -12.87 1.26
C GLY A 45 8.21 -13.30 2.68
N ASP A 46 9.09 -14.12 3.24
CA ASP A 46 9.00 -14.48 4.65
C ASP A 46 9.41 -13.26 5.47
N ILE A 47 8.44 -12.69 6.18
CA ILE A 47 8.69 -11.71 7.23
C ILE A 47 9.12 -12.56 8.42
N ASP A 48 10.44 -12.74 8.63
CA ASP A 48 10.92 -13.36 9.86
C ASP A 48 10.68 -12.38 11.01
N PRO A 49 9.72 -12.67 11.92
CA PRO A 49 9.44 -11.78 13.05
C PRO A 49 10.61 -11.67 14.03
N ARG A 50 11.65 -12.51 13.87
CA ARG A 50 12.87 -12.49 14.70
C ARG A 50 13.97 -11.61 14.10
N SER A 51 13.87 -11.27 12.83
CA SER A 51 14.76 -10.28 12.20
C SER A 51 14.11 -8.92 12.37
N ALA A 52 14.53 -8.15 13.35
CA ALA A 52 14.23 -6.73 13.38
C ALA A 52 14.62 -6.15 12.00
N PRO A 53 13.71 -5.51 11.26
CA PRO A 53 14.07 -4.98 9.96
C PRO A 53 15.21 -3.99 10.16
N ALA A 54 16.34 -4.23 9.50
CA ALA A 54 17.51 -3.33 9.53
C ALA A 54 17.16 -1.92 9.02
N THR A 55 16.01 -1.81 8.34
CA THR A 55 15.47 -0.56 7.80
C THR A 55 13.96 -0.48 8.06
N PRO A 56 13.42 0.71 8.40
CA PRO A 56 11.99 0.91 8.67
C PRO A 56 11.09 0.74 7.42
N HIS A 57 11.68 0.55 6.25
CA HIS A 57 11.01 0.40 4.96
C HIS A 57 11.68 -0.67 4.12
N ARG A 58 10.88 -1.39 3.33
CA ARG A 58 11.35 -2.42 2.42
C ARG A 58 10.94 -2.10 0.98
N ALA A 59 11.85 -2.26 0.02
CA ALA A 59 11.53 -2.23 -1.40
C ALA A 59 10.96 -3.58 -1.83
N ILE A 60 9.77 -3.56 -2.43
CA ILE A 60 9.11 -4.76 -2.97
C ILE A 60 8.99 -4.59 -4.47
N GLU A 61 9.36 -5.62 -5.22
CA GLU A 61 9.16 -5.66 -6.65
C GLU A 61 7.68 -5.80 -6.98
N VAL A 62 7.21 -5.00 -7.94
CA VAL A 62 5.82 -5.01 -8.41
C VAL A 62 5.77 -4.95 -9.93
N ILE A 63 4.74 -5.54 -10.51
CA ILE A 63 4.50 -5.46 -11.96
C ILE A 63 3.68 -4.22 -12.26
N ARG A 64 4.33 -3.22 -12.84
CA ARG A 64 3.75 -1.94 -13.26
C ARG A 64 2.91 -2.06 -14.55
N LYS A 65 2.34 -0.95 -15.01
CA LYS A 65 1.61 -0.85 -16.28
C LYS A 65 2.50 -1.32 -17.44
N GLY A 66 1.95 -2.11 -18.36
CA GLY A 66 2.71 -2.68 -19.49
C GLY A 66 3.56 -3.90 -19.12
N ARG A 67 3.30 -4.54 -17.98
CA ARG A 67 4.04 -5.71 -17.44
C ARG A 67 5.52 -5.44 -17.18
N LYS A 68 5.90 -4.20 -16.95
CA LYS A 68 7.27 -3.84 -16.60
C LYS A 68 7.52 -4.06 -15.11
N PRO A 69 8.69 -4.60 -14.72
CA PRO A 69 9.07 -4.63 -13.32
C PRO A 69 9.26 -3.20 -12.78
N GLY A 70 9.07 -3.03 -11.50
CA GLY A 70 9.30 -1.80 -10.77
C GLY A 70 9.25 -2.05 -9.28
N TYR A 71 9.57 -1.07 -8.49
CA TYR A 71 9.62 -1.20 -7.04
C TYR A 71 8.62 -0.29 -6.35
N VAL A 72 8.23 -0.66 -5.16
CA VAL A 72 7.45 0.14 -4.23
C VAL A 72 8.09 0.07 -2.86
N VAL A 73 8.17 1.21 -2.18
CA VAL A 73 8.64 1.26 -0.79
C VAL A 73 7.47 1.00 0.12
N VAL A 74 7.62 0.03 0.99
CA VAL A 74 6.57 -0.42 1.91
C VAL A 74 7.07 -0.23 3.35
N PRO A 75 6.33 0.51 4.19
CA PRO A 75 6.64 0.63 5.61
C PRO A 75 6.64 -0.72 6.32
N ALA A 76 7.54 -0.91 7.27
CA ALA A 76 7.61 -2.16 8.05
C ALA A 76 6.30 -2.46 8.78
N SER A 77 5.66 -1.46 9.38
CA SER A 77 4.37 -1.61 10.04
C SER A 77 3.26 -2.13 9.12
N LEU A 78 3.25 -1.71 7.84
CA LEU A 78 2.29 -2.24 6.86
C LEU A 78 2.61 -3.70 6.50
N LEU A 79 3.89 -4.09 6.51
CA LEU A 79 4.29 -5.49 6.33
C LEU A 79 3.85 -6.34 7.52
N ASP A 80 4.01 -5.86 8.74
CA ASP A 80 3.56 -6.54 9.97
C ASP A 80 2.04 -6.72 9.96
N GLU A 81 1.26 -5.69 9.60
CA GLU A 81 -0.18 -5.80 9.41
C GLU A 81 -0.54 -6.84 8.33
N THR A 82 0.26 -6.90 7.26
CA THR A 82 0.06 -7.85 6.17
C THR A 82 0.34 -9.28 6.62
N ASP A 83 1.38 -9.49 7.42
CA ASP A 83 1.67 -10.79 8.03
C ASP A 83 0.54 -11.23 8.97
N GLY A 84 0.06 -10.33 9.82
CA GLY A 84 -1.11 -10.58 10.67
C GLY A 84 -2.37 -10.95 9.87
N TYR A 85 -2.58 -10.33 8.72
CA TYR A 85 -3.67 -10.72 7.81
C TYR A 85 -3.43 -12.11 7.19
N VAL A 86 -2.20 -12.40 6.75
CA VAL A 86 -1.87 -13.69 6.11
C VAL A 86 -2.00 -14.84 7.09
N SER A 87 -1.47 -14.71 8.29
CA SER A 87 -1.51 -15.70 9.36
C SER A 87 -2.89 -15.83 10.03
N GLY A 88 -3.68 -14.76 10.04
CA GLY A 88 -5.00 -14.68 10.64
C GLY A 88 -6.13 -14.92 9.63
N HIS A 89 -6.70 -13.85 9.13
CA HIS A 89 -7.90 -13.88 8.27
C HIS A 89 -7.74 -14.76 7.03
N ARG A 90 -6.64 -14.60 6.29
CA ARG A 90 -6.39 -15.35 5.06
C ARG A 90 -6.32 -16.84 5.32
N LEU A 91 -5.57 -17.26 6.35
CA LEU A 91 -5.44 -18.67 6.72
C LEU A 91 -6.79 -19.26 7.13
N ALA A 92 -7.57 -18.57 7.97
CA ALA A 92 -8.90 -19.01 8.40
C ALA A 92 -9.88 -19.16 7.21
N TRP A 93 -9.85 -18.21 6.24
CA TRP A 93 -10.71 -18.29 5.08
C TRP A 93 -10.33 -19.43 4.13
N LEU A 94 -9.04 -19.70 3.95
CA LEU A 94 -8.56 -20.86 3.19
C LEU A 94 -8.97 -22.17 3.86
N ALA A 95 -8.84 -22.30 5.17
CA ALA A 95 -9.26 -23.48 5.90
C ALA A 95 -10.78 -23.72 5.74
N ARG A 96 -11.60 -22.66 5.85
CA ARG A 96 -13.05 -22.75 5.60
C ARG A 96 -13.38 -23.14 4.16
N ALA A 97 -12.66 -22.60 3.17
CA ALA A 97 -12.84 -22.93 1.76
C ALA A 97 -12.49 -24.39 1.48
N ARG A 98 -11.42 -24.92 2.07
CA ARG A 98 -11.02 -26.34 1.98
C ARG A 98 -12.10 -27.27 2.54
N ARG A 99 -12.69 -26.95 3.69
CA ARG A 99 -13.82 -27.71 4.27
C ARG A 99 -15.04 -27.76 3.36
N ARG A 100 -15.17 -26.80 2.43
CA ARG A 100 -16.23 -26.74 1.42
C ARG A 100 -15.82 -27.37 0.07
N GLY A 101 -14.75 -28.20 0.06
CA GLY A 101 -14.28 -28.91 -1.12
C GLY A 101 -13.38 -28.10 -2.06
N ARG A 102 -12.92 -26.92 -1.67
CA ARG A 102 -12.02 -26.11 -2.49
C ARG A 102 -10.58 -26.54 -2.28
N THR A 103 -9.91 -27.05 -3.32
CA THR A 103 -8.54 -27.55 -3.24
C THR A 103 -7.49 -26.51 -3.62
N ALA A 104 -7.82 -25.60 -4.55
CA ALA A 104 -6.88 -24.59 -5.05
C ALA A 104 -6.66 -23.44 -4.06
N THR A 105 -5.40 -23.16 -3.74
CA THR A 105 -5.00 -21.99 -2.94
C THR A 105 -4.59 -20.86 -3.90
N PRO A 106 -5.27 -19.68 -3.85
CA PRO A 106 -4.89 -18.55 -4.68
C PRO A 106 -3.47 -18.07 -4.35
N LYS A 107 -2.67 -17.79 -5.38
CA LYS A 107 -1.36 -17.12 -5.22
C LYS A 107 -1.51 -15.65 -4.77
N ALA A 108 -2.66 -15.04 -5.09
CA ALA A 108 -2.96 -13.66 -4.73
C ALA A 108 -2.83 -13.44 -3.22
N LEU A 109 -2.22 -12.32 -2.84
CA LEU A 109 -2.10 -11.89 -1.46
C LEU A 109 -3.48 -11.69 -0.85
N PHE A 110 -4.34 -10.89 -1.49
CA PHE A 110 -5.67 -10.54 -0.99
C PHE A 110 -6.73 -11.51 -1.50
N ILE A 111 -7.38 -12.19 -0.57
CA ILE A 111 -8.51 -13.08 -0.84
C ILE A 111 -9.74 -12.60 -0.08
N ASN A 112 -10.92 -13.00 -0.53
CA ASN A 112 -12.18 -12.76 0.16
C ASN A 112 -12.52 -13.92 1.11
N ALA A 113 -13.56 -13.75 1.93
CA ALA A 113 -14.02 -14.75 2.90
C ALA A 113 -14.46 -16.10 2.29
N ARG A 114 -14.61 -16.17 0.94
CA ARG A 114 -14.89 -17.41 0.20
C ARG A 114 -13.61 -18.13 -0.22
N GLY A 115 -12.43 -17.61 0.12
CA GLY A 115 -11.12 -18.15 -0.28
C GLY A 115 -10.75 -17.90 -1.74
N SER A 116 -11.37 -16.91 -2.40
CA SER A 116 -11.05 -16.51 -3.79
C SER A 116 -10.28 -15.21 -3.79
N ALA A 117 -9.41 -15.01 -4.80
CA ALA A 117 -8.76 -13.72 -5.01
C ALA A 117 -9.78 -12.57 -5.09
N VAL A 118 -9.45 -11.44 -4.51
CA VAL A 118 -10.29 -10.24 -4.59
C VAL A 118 -10.29 -9.70 -6.01
N GLY A 119 -11.47 -9.51 -6.58
CA GLY A 119 -11.63 -8.89 -7.90
C GLY A 119 -11.70 -7.36 -7.82
N LYS A 120 -11.30 -6.70 -8.93
CA LYS A 120 -11.30 -5.24 -9.05
C LYS A 120 -12.64 -4.60 -8.64
N ASN A 121 -13.74 -5.10 -9.19
CA ASN A 121 -15.08 -4.55 -8.95
C ASN A 121 -15.53 -4.72 -7.50
N ALA A 122 -15.12 -5.81 -6.83
CA ALA A 122 -15.45 -6.03 -5.42
C ALA A 122 -14.77 -4.98 -4.53
N TYR A 123 -13.46 -4.75 -4.75
CA TYR A 123 -12.72 -3.75 -4.00
C TYR A 123 -13.21 -2.32 -4.29
N GLN A 124 -13.46 -1.97 -5.56
CA GLN A 124 -14.00 -0.65 -5.90
C GLN A 124 -15.37 -0.39 -5.25
N ARG A 125 -16.24 -1.40 -5.21
CA ARG A 125 -17.55 -1.31 -4.53
C ARG A 125 -17.38 -1.13 -3.02
N ALA A 126 -16.49 -1.88 -2.38
CA ALA A 126 -16.22 -1.76 -0.96
C ALA A 126 -15.77 -0.34 -0.58
N VAL A 127 -14.77 0.20 -1.31
CA VAL A 127 -14.28 1.58 -1.09
C VAL A 127 -15.36 2.61 -1.33
N SER A 128 -16.16 2.47 -2.41
CA SER A 128 -17.25 3.40 -2.71
C SER A 128 -18.37 3.36 -1.66
N GLN A 129 -18.69 2.18 -1.13
CA GLN A 129 -19.70 2.03 -0.10
C GLN A 129 -19.23 2.59 1.24
N ALA A 130 -17.98 2.31 1.65
CA ALA A 130 -17.40 2.88 2.85
C ALA A 130 -17.38 4.42 2.79
N GLY A 131 -16.99 5.01 1.65
CA GLY A 131 -17.05 6.46 1.48
C GLY A 131 -18.46 7.03 1.64
N ARG A 132 -19.48 6.34 1.13
CA ARG A 132 -20.90 6.78 1.35
C ARG A 132 -21.30 6.71 2.82
N VAL A 133 -20.87 5.69 3.55
CA VAL A 133 -21.12 5.58 5.00
C VAL A 133 -20.48 6.74 5.75
N CYS A 134 -19.26 7.14 5.34
CA CYS A 134 -18.55 8.29 5.92
C CYS A 134 -19.03 9.66 5.38
N GLY A 135 -20.04 9.71 4.49
CA GLY A 135 -20.61 10.96 3.98
C GLY A 135 -19.84 11.61 2.83
N PHE A 136 -18.89 10.89 2.18
CA PHE A 136 -18.14 11.42 1.03
C PHE A 136 -17.92 10.39 -0.07
N LYS A 137 -17.56 10.89 -1.28
CA LYS A 137 -17.24 10.03 -2.41
C LYS A 137 -15.80 9.52 -2.29
N ALA A 138 -15.65 8.19 -2.18
CA ALA A 138 -14.36 7.53 -2.21
C ALA A 138 -14.22 6.60 -3.42
N THR A 139 -13.00 6.54 -3.98
CA THR A 139 -12.63 5.63 -5.06
C THR A 139 -11.20 5.13 -4.84
N THR A 140 -10.87 3.98 -5.40
CA THR A 140 -9.51 3.44 -5.33
C THR A 140 -8.46 4.35 -6.02
N HIS A 141 -8.87 5.15 -7.01
CA HIS A 141 -7.98 6.15 -7.61
C HIS A 141 -7.75 7.33 -6.66
N LEU A 142 -8.77 7.71 -5.88
CA LEU A 142 -8.65 8.77 -4.89
C LEU A 142 -7.65 8.41 -3.78
N LEU A 143 -7.59 7.15 -3.34
CA LEU A 143 -6.59 6.70 -2.37
C LEU A 143 -5.15 6.93 -2.87
N ARG A 144 -4.88 6.57 -4.10
CA ARG A 144 -3.57 6.83 -4.73
C ARG A 144 -3.29 8.32 -4.92
N ALA A 145 -4.30 9.12 -5.29
CA ALA A 145 -4.15 10.56 -5.39
C ALA A 145 -3.90 11.20 -4.02
N THR A 146 -4.52 10.67 -2.96
CA THR A 146 -4.28 11.09 -1.58
C THR A 146 -2.83 10.81 -1.18
N PHE A 147 -2.31 9.61 -1.41
CA PHE A 147 -0.88 9.32 -1.20
C PHE A 147 0.01 10.35 -1.90
N ALA A 148 -0.23 10.60 -3.20
CA ALA A 148 0.60 11.53 -3.97
C ALA A 148 0.61 12.94 -3.38
N CYS A 149 -0.55 13.46 -2.99
CA CYS A 149 -0.66 14.81 -2.44
C CYS A 149 -0.07 14.93 -1.03
N MET A 150 -0.30 13.93 -0.17
CA MET A 150 0.25 13.94 1.19
C MET A 150 1.78 13.79 1.15
N MET A 151 2.30 12.90 0.30
CA MET A 151 3.75 12.73 0.10
C MET A 151 4.39 14.00 -0.46
N LEU A 152 3.77 14.63 -1.48
CA LEU A 152 4.27 15.88 -2.04
C LEU A 152 4.34 16.97 -0.98
N ALA A 153 3.26 17.20 -0.26
CA ALA A 153 3.20 18.24 0.79
C ALA A 153 4.27 18.01 1.87
N ARG A 154 4.50 16.75 2.27
CA ARG A 154 5.53 16.43 3.27
C ARG A 154 6.94 16.66 2.74
N LEU A 155 7.23 16.24 1.52
CA LEU A 155 8.54 16.45 0.89
C LEU A 155 8.81 17.96 0.66
N GLU A 156 7.80 18.74 0.31
CA GLU A 156 7.92 20.21 0.21
C GLU A 156 8.26 20.85 1.57
N GLN A 157 7.63 20.38 2.66
CA GLN A 157 7.98 20.85 4.01
C GLN A 157 9.42 20.50 4.40
N LEU A 158 9.90 19.29 4.04
CA LEU A 158 11.27 18.89 4.31
C LEU A 158 12.27 19.70 3.47
N ALA A 159 11.96 19.94 2.19
CA ALA A 159 12.76 20.80 1.32
C ALA A 159 12.86 22.24 1.87
N ALA A 160 11.74 22.80 2.37
CA ALA A 160 11.72 24.11 3.01
C ALA A 160 12.55 24.18 4.30
N ARG A 161 12.81 23.03 4.94
CA ARG A 161 13.69 22.90 6.11
C ARG A 161 15.16 22.62 5.75
N GLY A 162 15.50 22.66 4.47
CA GLY A 162 16.87 22.50 3.98
C GLY A 162 17.22 21.11 3.46
N ALA A 163 16.26 20.16 3.41
CA ALA A 163 16.51 18.86 2.82
C ALA A 163 16.77 18.99 1.30
N GLN A 164 17.86 18.37 0.83
CA GLN A 164 18.24 18.38 -0.58
C GLN A 164 17.37 17.39 -1.36
N VAL A 165 16.13 17.79 -1.69
CA VAL A 165 15.13 16.93 -2.32
C VAL A 165 14.39 17.65 -3.44
N ASN A 166 14.08 16.94 -4.53
CA ASN A 166 13.09 17.39 -5.51
C ASN A 166 11.75 16.67 -5.25
N PRO A 167 10.79 17.31 -4.57
CA PRO A 167 9.55 16.66 -4.16
C PRO A 167 8.76 16.04 -5.31
N LEU A 168 8.64 16.74 -6.43
CA LEU A 168 7.92 16.25 -7.62
C LEU A 168 8.58 15.01 -8.23
N LEU A 169 9.92 15.02 -8.32
CA LEU A 169 10.66 13.88 -8.87
C LEU A 169 10.46 12.65 -7.99
N VAL A 170 10.60 12.79 -6.69
CA VAL A 170 10.40 11.70 -5.73
C VAL A 170 8.98 11.12 -5.86
N VAL A 171 7.96 11.96 -5.87
CA VAL A 171 6.56 11.49 -6.02
C VAL A 171 6.34 10.80 -7.37
N LYS A 172 6.89 11.30 -8.47
CA LYS A 172 6.82 10.63 -9.78
C LYS A 172 7.44 9.23 -9.74
N VAL A 173 8.60 9.10 -9.10
CA VAL A 173 9.29 7.83 -8.94
C VAL A 173 8.46 6.85 -8.10
N LEU A 174 7.99 7.28 -6.92
CA LEU A 174 7.16 6.45 -6.04
C LEU A 174 5.88 5.97 -6.75
N LEU A 175 5.27 6.84 -7.55
CA LEU A 175 4.11 6.47 -8.36
C LEU A 175 4.44 5.61 -9.59
N GLY A 176 5.71 5.39 -9.91
CA GLY A 176 6.14 4.65 -11.10
C GLY A 176 5.75 5.37 -12.40
N HIS A 177 5.91 6.69 -12.45
CA HIS A 177 5.70 7.49 -13.67
C HIS A 177 6.97 7.63 -14.50
N GLU A 178 8.15 7.37 -13.94
CA GLU A 178 9.42 7.34 -14.64
C GLU A 178 9.93 5.91 -14.84
N ARG A 179 10.66 5.71 -15.95
CA ARG A 179 11.34 4.45 -16.25
C ARG A 179 12.62 4.40 -15.43
N ILE A 180 12.54 3.75 -14.27
CA ILE A 180 13.72 3.42 -13.50
C ILE A 180 13.97 1.95 -13.71
N GLU A 181 14.99 1.64 -14.51
CA GLU A 181 15.24 0.29 -15.02
C GLU A 181 15.98 -0.61 -13.99
N THR A 182 16.48 -0.03 -12.90
CA THR A 182 17.22 -0.75 -11.86
C THR A 182 16.87 -0.27 -10.45
N THR A 183 17.07 -1.14 -9.46
CA THR A 183 16.99 -0.79 -8.03
C THR A 183 17.89 0.40 -7.70
N ASP A 184 19.08 0.46 -8.30
CA ASP A 184 20.03 1.57 -8.18
C ASP A 184 19.47 2.90 -8.73
N GLY A 185 18.78 2.88 -9.85
CA GLY A 185 18.11 4.06 -10.40
C GLY A 185 16.98 4.55 -9.48
N TYR A 186 16.24 3.61 -8.88
CA TYR A 186 15.21 3.91 -7.89
C TYR A 186 15.84 4.49 -6.60
N VAL A 187 16.88 3.85 -6.09
CA VAL A 187 17.63 4.32 -4.93
C VAL A 187 18.28 5.67 -5.21
N ARG A 188 18.88 5.90 -6.39
CA ARG A 188 19.46 7.21 -6.75
C ARG A 188 18.43 8.30 -6.98
N ALA A 189 17.27 7.99 -7.53
CA ALA A 189 16.20 8.97 -7.72
C ALA A 189 15.44 9.28 -6.42
N VAL A 190 15.47 8.32 -5.48
CA VAL A 190 15.01 8.42 -4.10
C VAL A 190 16.21 8.66 -3.14
N ALA A 191 17.45 8.64 -3.62
CA ALA A 191 18.69 9.00 -2.90
C ALA A 191 18.84 10.52 -2.61
N VAL A 192 17.77 11.08 -2.36
CA VAL A 192 17.55 11.98 -1.26
C VAL A 192 17.83 11.18 -0.01
N ASP A 193 18.54 11.77 0.90
CA ASP A 193 18.83 11.19 2.22
C ASP A 193 17.72 10.20 2.63
N PRO A 194 18.00 8.91 2.82
CA PRO A 194 16.99 7.91 3.16
C PRO A 194 16.14 8.30 4.37
N SER A 195 16.67 9.16 5.26
CA SER A 195 15.95 9.72 6.39
C SER A 195 14.77 10.61 5.97
N VAL A 196 14.90 11.34 4.87
CA VAL A 196 13.84 12.24 4.36
C VAL A 196 12.64 11.45 3.85
N LEU A 197 12.89 10.36 3.13
CA LEU A 197 11.81 9.49 2.67
C LEU A 197 11.15 8.76 3.83
N LYS A 198 11.97 8.29 4.78
CA LYS A 198 11.48 7.69 6.04
C LYS A 198 10.54 8.63 6.76
N ASP A 199 10.98 9.83 7.05
CA ASP A 199 10.22 10.87 7.75
C ASP A 199 8.89 11.18 7.05
N ALA A 200 8.91 11.22 5.71
CA ALA A 200 7.72 11.46 4.92
C ALA A 200 6.71 10.31 5.02
N LEU A 201 7.19 9.06 4.98
CA LEU A 201 6.34 7.86 5.08
C LEU A 201 5.82 7.64 6.51
N ASP A 202 6.66 7.84 7.53
CA ASP A 202 6.27 7.71 8.94
C ASP A 202 5.18 8.75 9.29
N THR A 203 5.34 10.00 8.82
CA THR A 203 4.30 11.03 9.00
C THR A 203 2.97 10.64 8.34
N LEU A 204 3.00 9.98 7.18
CA LEU A 204 1.79 9.47 6.53
C LEU A 204 1.10 8.40 7.37
N LEU A 205 1.88 7.48 7.96
CA LEU A 205 1.38 6.44 8.84
C LEU A 205 0.73 7.04 10.08
N ASP A 206 1.42 7.96 10.77
CA ASP A 206 0.92 8.62 11.98
C ASP A 206 -0.37 9.40 11.72
N GLN A 207 -0.47 10.07 10.57
CA GLN A 207 -1.65 10.86 10.22
C GLN A 207 -2.88 10.02 9.88
N THR A 208 -2.69 8.75 9.51
CA THR A 208 -3.76 7.87 9.03
C THR A 208 -3.96 6.62 9.88
N SER A 209 -3.09 6.35 10.85
CA SER A 209 -3.30 5.35 11.90
C SER A 209 -4.37 5.85 12.88
N ALA A 210 -5.24 4.95 13.30
CA ALA A 210 -6.16 5.23 14.40
C ALA A 210 -5.38 5.35 15.70
N PRO A 211 -5.84 6.16 16.67
CA PRO A 211 -5.31 6.15 18.02
C PRO A 211 -5.53 4.79 18.68
#